data_4297c36cbfe67a95cbec930ceb98f7eb
#
_entry.id   4297c36cbfe67a95cbec930ceb98f7eb
#
_cell.length_a   1.000
_cell.length_b   1.000
_cell.length_c   1.000
_cell.angle_alpha   90.00
_cell.angle_beta   90.00
_cell.angle_gamma   90.00
#
_symmetry.space_group_name_H-M   'P 1'
#
loop_
_entity.id
_entity.type
_entity.pdbx_description
1 polymer ?
#
loop_
_entity_poly.entity_id
_entity_poly.type
_entity_poly.pdbx_seq_one_letter_code
_entity_poly.pdbx_strand_id
1 'polypeptide(L)'
;METRQLGQSDIQITPIIMGLWQAGKEMWVDIDDRQSPLAVRAAFDAGITTFDSAVAYGKGHSENILASATSDIRHKVVYATKVFANHLKYDQVQEACQRSLKNLQTDYIDLYQI
;
A
#
# COMPACT_ATOMS: atom_id res chain seq x y z
N MET A 1 -4.44 -9.02 16.65
CA MET A 1 -3.37 -9.79 15.97
C MET A 1 -2.02 -9.28 16.47
N GLU A 2 -1.15 -10.18 16.86
CA GLU A 2 0.18 -9.80 17.31
C GLU A 2 1.00 -9.21 16.17
N THR A 3 1.81 -8.19 16.47
CA THR A 3 2.72 -7.63 15.49
C THR A 3 4.13 -8.19 15.67
N ARG A 4 4.92 -8.07 14.62
CA ARG A 4 6.34 -8.45 14.63
C ARG A 4 7.18 -7.30 14.09
N GLN A 5 8.32 -7.10 14.67
CA GLN A 5 9.26 -6.08 14.20
C GLN A 5 9.83 -6.50 12.83
N LEU A 6 9.85 -5.57 11.90
CA LEU A 6 10.43 -5.79 10.57
C LEU A 6 11.94 -5.58 10.63
N GLY A 7 12.68 -6.70 10.74
CA GLY A 7 14.12 -6.66 10.81
C GLY A 7 14.62 -5.84 12.00
N GLN A 8 15.51 -4.89 11.73
CA GLN A 8 16.07 -3.99 12.74
C GLN A 8 15.40 -2.62 12.74
N SER A 9 14.31 -2.47 11.97
CA SER A 9 13.55 -1.21 11.92
C SER A 9 12.62 -1.10 13.13
N ASP A 10 12.00 0.06 13.30
CA ASP A 10 10.97 0.29 14.32
C ASP A 10 9.56 -0.02 13.79
N ILE A 11 9.45 -0.56 12.57
CA ILE A 11 8.17 -0.86 11.94
C ILE A 11 7.63 -2.17 12.49
N GLN A 12 6.38 -2.13 12.93
CA GLN A 12 5.66 -3.32 13.42
C GLN A 12 4.66 -3.77 12.37
N ILE A 13 4.81 -4.98 11.88
CA ILE A 13 3.93 -5.55 10.85
C ILE A 13 3.06 -6.65 11.43
N THR A 14 1.88 -6.84 10.87
CA THR A 14 1.03 -7.99 11.20
C THR A 14 1.53 -9.23 10.46
N PRO A 15 1.38 -10.45 11.05
CA PRO A 15 1.81 -11.68 10.40
C PRO A 15 1.11 -11.95 9.08
N ILE A 16 -0.14 -11.47 8.95
CA ILE A 16 -0.88 -11.49 7.69
C ILE A 16 -0.85 -10.07 7.13
N ILE A 17 -0.46 -9.96 5.87
CA ILE A 17 -0.38 -8.69 5.14
C ILE A 17 -1.40 -8.74 4.02
N MET A 18 -2.21 -7.72 3.89
CA MET A 18 -3.17 -7.65 2.79
C MET A 18 -2.50 -7.10 1.54
N GLY A 19 -2.39 -7.94 0.49
CA GLY A 19 -1.92 -7.51 -0.82
C GLY A 19 -3.04 -6.85 -1.62
N LEU A 20 -2.69 -5.84 -2.41
CA LEU A 20 -3.65 -4.99 -3.12
C LEU A 20 -3.47 -5.02 -4.64
N TRP A 21 -2.85 -6.05 -5.18
CA TRP A 21 -2.69 -6.16 -6.64
C TRP A 21 -4.03 -6.12 -7.35
N GLN A 22 -4.99 -6.90 -6.88
CA GLN A 22 -6.33 -6.95 -7.49
C GLN A 22 -7.06 -5.61 -7.43
N ALA A 23 -6.80 -4.78 -6.43
CA ALA A 23 -7.42 -3.46 -6.33
C ALA A 23 -6.98 -2.51 -7.44
N GLY A 24 -5.86 -2.78 -8.09
CA GLY A 24 -5.41 -2.04 -9.27
C GLY A 24 -6.19 -2.36 -10.53
N LYS A 25 -6.92 -3.44 -10.55
CA LYS A 25 -7.85 -3.91 -11.60
C LYS A 25 -7.16 -4.49 -12.84
N GLU A 26 -5.99 -4.04 -13.22
CA GLU A 26 -5.26 -4.60 -14.37
C GLU A 26 -5.06 -6.11 -14.20
N MET A 27 -5.36 -6.88 -15.23
CA MET A 27 -5.26 -8.35 -15.27
C MET A 27 -6.27 -9.07 -14.36
N TRP A 28 -7.20 -8.33 -13.76
CA TRP A 28 -8.25 -8.90 -12.93
C TRP A 28 -9.62 -8.57 -13.51
N VAL A 29 -10.60 -9.44 -13.29
CA VAL A 29 -11.98 -9.25 -13.74
C VAL A 29 -12.89 -9.05 -12.54
N ASP A 30 -14.00 -8.34 -12.77
CA ASP A 30 -15.08 -8.17 -11.76
C ASP A 30 -14.61 -7.48 -10.47
N ILE A 31 -13.58 -6.64 -10.56
CA ILE A 31 -13.13 -5.83 -9.42
C ILE A 31 -13.92 -4.52 -9.39
N ASP A 32 -14.61 -4.29 -8.28
CA ASP A 32 -15.44 -3.11 -8.07
C ASP A 32 -14.75 -2.15 -7.11
N ASP A 33 -14.51 -0.92 -7.56
CA ASP A 33 -13.87 0.14 -6.75
C ASP A 33 -14.69 0.54 -5.52
N ARG A 34 -15.97 0.18 -5.48
CA ARG A 34 -16.80 0.40 -4.29
C ARG A 34 -16.57 -0.69 -3.24
N GLN A 35 -16.20 -1.89 -3.67
CA GLN A 35 -15.96 -3.03 -2.79
C GLN A 35 -14.53 -3.08 -2.26
N SER A 36 -13.55 -2.69 -3.06
CA SER A 36 -12.14 -2.77 -2.68
C SER A 36 -11.81 -1.98 -1.41
N PRO A 37 -12.24 -0.72 -1.24
CA PRO A 37 -12.02 -0.01 0.02
C PRO A 37 -12.70 -0.67 1.22
N LEU A 38 -13.88 -1.25 1.01
CA LEU A 38 -14.60 -1.96 2.06
C LEU A 38 -13.84 -3.22 2.51
N ALA A 39 -13.24 -3.93 1.54
CA ALA A 39 -12.42 -5.10 1.86
C ALA A 39 -11.18 -4.71 2.67
N VAL A 40 -10.52 -3.61 2.30
CA VAL A 40 -9.37 -3.08 3.05
C VAL A 40 -9.79 -2.74 4.49
N ARG A 41 -10.92 -2.06 4.64
CA ARG A 41 -11.40 -1.68 5.96
C ARG A 41 -11.81 -2.89 6.80
N ALA A 42 -12.43 -3.89 6.19
CA ALA A 42 -12.77 -5.14 6.86
C ALA A 42 -11.51 -5.88 7.35
N ALA A 43 -10.44 -5.86 6.54
CA ALA A 43 -9.16 -6.44 6.95
C ALA A 43 -8.59 -5.71 8.18
N PHE A 44 -8.64 -4.38 8.18
CA PHE A 44 -8.22 -3.58 9.33
C PHE A 44 -9.05 -3.92 10.58
N ASP A 45 -10.37 -4.00 10.44
CA ASP A 45 -11.27 -4.32 11.55
C ASP A 45 -11.01 -5.74 12.08
N ALA A 46 -10.51 -6.65 11.24
CA ALA A 46 -10.11 -7.99 11.64
C ALA A 46 -8.70 -8.05 12.28
N GLY A 47 -7.99 -6.94 12.35
CA GLY A 47 -6.69 -6.84 13.01
C GLY A 47 -5.49 -6.78 12.07
N ILE A 48 -5.68 -6.78 10.75
CA ILE A 48 -4.58 -6.61 9.78
C ILE A 48 -4.27 -5.12 9.67
N THR A 49 -3.03 -4.74 9.98
CA THR A 49 -2.61 -3.34 9.92
C THR A 49 -1.52 -3.08 8.88
N THR A 50 -1.08 -4.10 8.15
CA THR A 50 -0.05 -3.98 7.13
C THR A 50 -0.65 -4.25 5.75
N PHE A 51 -0.48 -3.29 4.84
CA PHE A 51 -1.04 -3.33 3.50
C PHE A 51 0.06 -3.14 2.46
N ASP A 52 0.10 -4.02 1.46
CA ASP A 52 1.13 -4.03 0.42
C ASP A 52 0.53 -3.69 -0.94
N SER A 53 1.02 -2.60 -1.52
CA SER A 53 0.63 -2.12 -2.83
C SER A 53 1.85 -1.97 -3.74
N ALA A 54 1.68 -1.42 -4.90
CA ALA A 54 2.75 -1.03 -5.82
C ALA A 54 2.21 -0.01 -6.82
N VAL A 55 3.08 0.88 -7.31
CA VAL A 55 2.70 1.82 -8.35
C VAL A 55 2.25 1.09 -9.63
N ALA A 56 2.82 -0.09 -9.89
CA ALA A 56 2.45 -0.91 -11.05
C ALA A 56 1.03 -1.47 -10.98
N TYR A 57 0.42 -1.52 -9.81
CA TYR A 57 -0.93 -2.06 -9.65
C TYR A 57 -1.97 -1.04 -10.12
N GLY A 58 -2.30 -1.11 -11.42
CA GLY A 58 -3.24 -0.19 -12.05
C GLY A 58 -2.68 1.22 -12.18
N LYS A 59 -1.36 1.36 -12.31
CA LYS A 59 -0.69 2.67 -12.49
C LYS A 59 -1.04 3.64 -11.35
N GLY A 60 -0.96 3.17 -10.12
CA GLY A 60 -1.26 3.96 -8.93
C GLY A 60 -2.70 3.82 -8.44
N HIS A 61 -3.56 3.10 -9.15
CA HIS A 61 -4.96 2.93 -8.75
C HIS A 61 -5.09 2.19 -7.42
N SER A 62 -4.30 1.11 -7.22
CA SER A 62 -4.28 0.37 -5.97
C SER A 62 -3.84 1.25 -4.79
N GLU A 63 -2.85 2.11 -5.00
CA GLU A 63 -2.41 3.07 -3.98
C GLU A 63 -3.55 4.05 -3.64
N ASN A 64 -4.29 4.54 -4.65
CA ASN A 64 -5.45 5.40 -4.42
C ASN A 64 -6.54 4.71 -3.61
N ILE A 65 -6.81 3.44 -3.90
CA ILE A 65 -7.80 2.64 -3.16
C ILE A 65 -7.38 2.52 -1.69
N LEU A 66 -6.12 2.20 -1.44
CA LEU A 66 -5.61 2.09 -0.08
C LEU A 66 -5.77 3.42 0.68
N ALA A 67 -5.42 4.52 0.04
CA ALA A 67 -5.58 5.86 0.62
C ALA A 67 -7.05 6.13 0.98
N SER A 68 -7.97 5.88 0.05
CA SER A 68 -9.40 6.13 0.29
C SER A 68 -9.95 5.31 1.46
N ALA A 69 -9.41 4.10 1.65
CA ALA A 69 -9.89 3.20 2.70
C ALA A 69 -9.33 3.51 4.09
N THR A 70 -8.14 4.11 4.18
CA THR A 70 -7.40 4.18 5.44
C THR A 70 -6.81 5.55 5.78
N SER A 71 -7.12 6.61 5.02
CA SER A 71 -6.55 7.94 5.28
C SER A 71 -6.88 8.46 6.68
N ASP A 72 -8.05 8.16 7.20
CA ASP A 72 -8.50 8.56 8.54
C ASP A 72 -7.78 7.81 9.67
N ILE A 73 -7.15 6.69 9.35
CA ILE A 73 -6.41 5.85 10.30
C ILE A 73 -4.95 5.65 9.88
N ARG A 74 -4.39 6.56 9.10
CA ARG A 74 -3.04 6.42 8.54
C ARG A 74 -1.99 6.06 9.59
N HIS A 75 -2.07 6.66 10.76
CA HIS A 75 -1.13 6.43 11.85
C HIS A 75 -1.27 5.05 12.51
N LYS A 76 -2.32 4.30 12.20
CA LYS A 76 -2.57 2.96 12.74
C LYS A 76 -2.19 1.84 11.77
N VAL A 77 -1.77 2.18 10.56
CA VAL A 77 -1.50 1.20 9.50
C VAL A 77 -0.10 1.39 8.94
N VAL A 78 0.43 0.31 8.38
CA VAL A 78 1.72 0.28 7.70
C VAL A 78 1.46 0.20 6.20
N TYR A 79 1.98 1.16 5.45
CA TYR A 79 1.95 1.16 4.00
C TYR A 79 3.27 0.63 3.45
N ALA A 80 3.19 -0.45 2.70
CA ALA A 80 4.28 -0.94 1.86
C ALA A 80 3.90 -0.71 0.40
N THR A 81 4.79 -0.11 -0.37
CA THR A 81 4.61 0.02 -1.81
C THR A 81 5.95 -0.19 -2.52
N LYS A 82 5.96 -0.10 -3.85
CA LYS A 82 7.14 -0.50 -4.63
C LYS A 82 7.38 0.47 -5.77
N VAL A 83 8.66 0.74 -6.04
CA VAL A 83 9.09 1.39 -7.28
C VAL A 83 9.06 0.37 -8.42
N PHE A 84 8.67 0.81 -9.62
CA PHE A 84 8.70 -0.06 -10.79
C PHE A 84 10.13 -0.28 -11.29
N ALA A 85 10.36 -1.45 -11.87
CA ALA A 85 11.71 -1.91 -12.25
C ALA A 85 12.45 -1.00 -13.25
N ASN A 86 11.73 -0.16 -13.99
CA ASN A 86 12.32 0.76 -14.97
C ASN A 86 12.66 2.14 -14.39
N HIS A 87 12.51 2.35 -13.08
CA HIS A 87 12.74 3.65 -12.42
C HIS A 87 13.69 3.51 -11.23
N LEU A 88 14.82 2.79 -11.44
CA LEU A 88 15.74 2.45 -10.36
C LEU A 88 16.98 3.34 -10.29
N LYS A 89 17.11 4.34 -11.18
CA LYS A 89 18.18 5.35 -11.07
C LYS A 89 17.87 6.28 -9.90
N TYR A 90 18.89 6.90 -9.35
CA TYR A 90 18.80 7.74 -8.15
C TYR A 90 17.64 8.74 -8.21
N ASP A 91 17.60 9.56 -9.26
CA ASP A 91 16.55 10.58 -9.42
C ASP A 91 15.19 9.94 -9.69
N GLN A 92 15.17 8.83 -10.43
CA GLN A 92 13.94 8.12 -10.77
C GLN A 92 13.25 7.52 -9.54
N VAL A 93 14.03 6.94 -8.62
CA VAL A 93 13.48 6.39 -7.37
C VAL A 93 12.84 7.50 -6.55
N GLN A 94 13.48 8.66 -6.44
CA GLN A 94 12.95 9.78 -5.70
C GLN A 94 11.66 10.32 -6.31
N GLU A 95 11.62 10.49 -7.62
CA GLU A 95 10.41 10.94 -8.33
C GLU A 95 9.28 9.93 -8.21
N ALA A 96 9.60 8.64 -8.34
CA ALA A 96 8.61 7.56 -8.18
C ALA A 96 8.03 7.55 -6.76
N CYS A 97 8.87 7.75 -5.75
CA CYS A 97 8.44 7.85 -4.37
C CYS A 97 7.48 9.02 -4.16
N GLN A 98 7.79 10.19 -4.74
CA GLN A 98 6.91 11.36 -4.67
C GLN A 98 5.54 11.08 -5.31
N ARG A 99 5.51 10.38 -6.43
CA ARG A 99 4.25 9.99 -7.07
C ARG A 99 3.44 9.03 -6.19
N SER A 100 4.09 8.04 -5.57
CA SER A 100 3.42 7.11 -4.68
C SER A 100 2.89 7.82 -3.42
N LEU A 101 3.63 8.74 -2.86
CA LEU A 101 3.16 9.57 -1.74
C LEU A 101 1.88 10.33 -2.12
N LYS A 102 1.84 10.88 -3.33
CA LYS A 102 0.66 11.59 -3.83
C LYS A 102 -0.53 10.64 -4.01
N ASN A 103 -0.30 9.46 -4.59
CA ASN A 103 -1.34 8.45 -4.78
C ASN A 103 -1.89 7.96 -3.44
N LEU A 104 -1.02 7.77 -2.48
CA LEU A 104 -1.35 7.30 -1.13
C LEU A 104 -1.88 8.42 -0.22
N GLN A 105 -1.84 9.67 -0.68
CA GLN A 105 -2.32 10.84 0.06
C GLN A 105 -1.71 10.93 1.46
N THR A 106 -0.41 10.71 1.56
CA THR A 106 0.34 10.70 2.82
C THR A 106 1.70 11.37 2.63
N ASP A 107 2.32 11.79 3.69
CA ASP A 107 3.65 12.39 3.68
C ASP A 107 4.77 11.40 4.00
N TYR A 108 4.42 10.14 4.26
CA TYR A 108 5.43 9.10 4.52
C TYR A 108 4.94 7.72 4.06
N ILE A 109 5.90 6.90 3.63
CA ILE A 109 5.72 5.48 3.31
C ILE A 109 6.54 4.70 4.33
N ASP A 110 5.96 3.66 4.94
CA ASP A 110 6.65 2.89 5.97
C ASP A 110 7.71 1.96 5.37
N LEU A 111 7.39 1.32 4.24
CA LEU A 111 8.29 0.40 3.55
C LEU A 111 8.22 0.64 2.05
N TYR A 112 9.34 1.10 1.46
CA TYR A 112 9.45 1.32 0.02
C TYR A 112 10.37 0.26 -0.58
N GLN A 113 9.82 -0.56 -1.45
CA GLN A 113 10.48 -1.76 -1.96
C GLN A 113 10.95 -1.60 -3.41
N ILE A 114 11.98 -2.35 -3.77
CA ILE A 114 12.50 -2.44 -5.14
C ILE A 114 11.98 -3.73 -5.79
#